data_e64cce4731853dda2473c3634324f8e5
#
_entry.id   e64cce4731853dda2473c3634324f8e5
#
_cell.length_a   1.000
_cell.length_b   1.000
_cell.length_c   1.000
_cell.angle_alpha   90.00
_cell.angle_beta   90.00
_cell.angle_gamma   90.00
#
_symmetry.space_group_name_H-M   'P 1'
#
loop_
_entity.id
_entity.type
_entity.pdbx_description
1 polymer ?
#
loop_
_entity_poly.entity_id
_entity_poly.type
_entity_poly.pdbx_seq_one_letter_code
_entity_poly.pdbx_strand_id
1 'polypeptide(L)'
;RVEGHSDNQPIAFSDEFRSNWDLSAARASNVTTELLQRPTLENARFSIVGFADTVPVASNETAEGRALNRRIEIKLSDFIVEQ
;
A
#
# COMPACT_ATOMS: atom_id res chain seq x y z
N ARG A 1 -8.11 -5.43 2.87
CA ARG A 1 -6.70 -5.17 3.15
C ARG A 1 -6.16 -4.16 2.16
N VAL A 2 -5.51 -3.15 2.66
CA VAL A 2 -4.90 -2.12 1.82
C VAL A 2 -3.40 -2.33 1.86
N GLU A 3 -2.81 -2.58 0.68
CA GLU A 3 -1.39 -2.91 0.56
C GLU A 3 -0.67 -1.79 -0.17
N GLY A 4 0.39 -1.30 0.43
CA GLY A 4 1.26 -0.33 -0.21
C GLY A 4 2.50 -1.00 -0.76
N HIS A 5 2.89 -0.61 -1.95
CA HIS A 5 4.05 -1.16 -2.64
C HIS A 5 4.91 -0.03 -3.18
N SER A 6 6.20 -0.28 -3.28
CA SER A 6 7.15 0.67 -3.84
C SER A 6 7.98 0.01 -4.92
N ASP A 7 8.77 0.81 -5.62
CA ASP A 7 9.84 0.29 -6.47
C ASP A 7 11.08 0.04 -5.59
N ASN A 8 12.17 -0.35 -6.21
CA ASN A 8 13.39 -0.69 -5.49
C ASN A 8 14.37 0.49 -5.33
N GLN A 9 13.97 1.69 -5.73
CA GLN A 9 14.84 2.85 -5.57
C GLN A 9 14.83 3.26 -4.11
N PRO A 10 16.01 3.44 -3.49
CA PRO A 10 16.05 3.93 -2.13
C PRO A 10 15.44 5.32 -2.08
N ILE A 11 14.63 5.58 -1.07
CA ILE A 11 14.15 6.94 -0.88
C ILE A 11 15.26 7.76 -0.23
N ALA A 12 15.26 9.06 -0.54
CA ALA A 12 16.14 9.97 0.16
C ALA A 12 15.69 10.02 1.63
N PHE A 13 16.64 9.95 2.54
CA PHE A 13 16.32 10.05 3.96
C PHE A 13 15.59 11.36 4.21
N SER A 14 14.50 11.27 4.96
CA SER A 14 13.75 12.46 5.34
C SER A 14 13.19 12.25 6.75
N ASP A 15 12.66 13.32 7.32
CA ASP A 15 12.00 13.23 8.61
C ASP A 15 10.72 12.42 8.54
N GLU A 16 10.13 12.32 7.34
CA GLU A 16 8.87 11.62 7.16
C GLU A 16 9.04 10.13 6.97
N PHE A 17 10.03 9.74 6.15
CA PHE A 17 10.19 8.34 5.79
C PHE A 17 11.64 7.93 5.89
N ARG A 18 11.88 6.81 6.52
CA ARG A 18 13.22 6.25 6.68
C ARG A 18 13.53 5.21 5.62
N SER A 19 12.51 4.60 5.05
CA SER A 19 12.68 3.51 4.11
C SER A 19 11.45 3.35 3.26
N ASN A 20 11.54 2.49 2.26
CA ASN A 20 10.37 2.13 1.46
C ASN A 20 9.32 1.39 2.28
N TRP A 21 9.71 0.77 3.38
CA TRP A 21 8.74 0.16 4.30
C TRP A 21 7.85 1.24 4.91
N ASP A 22 8.44 2.29 5.46
CA ASP A 22 7.69 3.39 6.03
C ASP A 22 6.80 4.05 4.98
N LEU A 23 7.35 4.28 3.78
CA LEU A 23 6.64 4.94 2.71
C LEU A 23 5.44 4.13 2.26
N SER A 24 5.63 2.83 2.01
CA SER A 24 4.55 2.00 1.52
C SER A 24 3.43 1.85 2.55
N ALA A 25 3.79 1.71 3.82
CA ALA A 25 2.81 1.63 4.89
C ALA A 25 2.05 2.95 5.05
N ALA A 26 2.75 4.08 4.95
CA ALA A 26 2.11 5.39 5.07
C ALA A 26 1.12 5.65 3.94
N ARG A 27 1.48 5.25 2.73
CA ARG A 27 0.57 5.40 1.58
C ARG A 27 -0.68 4.55 1.75
N ALA A 28 -0.52 3.32 2.21
CA ALA A 28 -1.67 2.45 2.48
C ALA A 28 -2.54 3.02 3.58
N SER A 29 -1.93 3.60 4.60
CA SER A 29 -2.65 4.22 5.70
C SER A 29 -3.47 5.42 5.21
N ASN A 30 -2.88 6.25 4.35
CA ASN A 30 -3.58 7.42 3.83
C ASN A 30 -4.79 7.03 2.99
N VAL A 31 -4.65 6.01 2.15
CA VAL A 31 -5.77 5.51 1.36
C VAL A 31 -6.87 4.97 2.27
N THR A 32 -6.49 4.23 3.30
CA THR A 32 -7.45 3.67 4.26
C THR A 32 -8.24 4.78 4.95
N THR A 33 -7.54 5.85 5.37
CA THR A 33 -8.19 6.97 6.02
C THR A 33 -9.25 7.60 5.11
N GLU A 34 -8.95 7.76 3.84
CA GLU A 34 -9.91 8.30 2.90
C GLU A 34 -11.11 7.37 2.69
N LEU A 35 -10.85 6.07 2.59
CA LEU A 35 -11.92 5.10 2.42
C LEU A 35 -12.86 5.09 3.61
N LEU A 36 -12.33 5.24 4.81
CA LEU A 36 -13.16 5.23 6.02
C LEU A 36 -14.06 6.45 6.13
N GLN A 37 -13.83 7.50 5.35
CA GLN A 37 -14.71 8.66 5.34
C GLN A 37 -15.99 8.41 4.55
N ARG A 38 -16.07 7.32 3.82
CA ARG A 38 -17.27 7.00 3.05
C ARG A 38 -18.30 6.35 3.98
N PRO A 39 -19.56 6.81 3.96
CA PRO A 39 -20.57 6.30 4.90
C PRO A 39 -20.75 4.78 4.84
N THR A 40 -20.62 4.20 3.65
CA THR A 40 -20.80 2.75 3.49
C THR A 40 -19.65 1.95 4.06
N LEU A 41 -18.51 2.60 4.35
CA LEU A 41 -17.30 1.91 4.79
C LEU A 41 -16.87 2.30 6.20
N GLU A 42 -17.61 3.18 6.87
CA GLU A 42 -17.14 3.71 8.16
C GLU A 42 -17.02 2.64 9.23
N ASN A 43 -17.76 1.55 9.10
CA ASN A 43 -17.69 0.45 10.05
C ASN A 43 -16.93 -0.77 9.50
N ALA A 44 -16.32 -0.64 8.35
CA ALA A 44 -15.59 -1.74 7.76
C ALA A 44 -14.27 -1.96 8.51
N ARG A 45 -13.84 -3.21 8.52
CA ARG A 45 -12.56 -3.55 9.11
C ARG A 45 -11.48 -3.46 8.06
N PHE A 46 -10.40 -2.79 8.39
CA PHE A 46 -9.26 -2.62 7.50
C PHE A 46 -8.01 -3.17 8.14
N SER A 47 -7.17 -3.76 7.32
CA SER A 47 -5.78 -4.01 7.68
C SER A 47 -4.91 -3.26 6.68
N ILE A 48 -3.77 -2.80 7.16
CA ILE A 48 -2.84 -2.01 6.39
C ILE A 48 -1.52 -2.75 6.35
N VAL A 49 -0.99 -2.95 5.16
CA VAL A 49 0.25 -3.69 4.99
C VAL A 49 1.19 -2.90 4.08
N GLY A 50 2.42 -2.72 4.50
CA GLY A 50 3.46 -2.16 3.65
C GLY A 50 4.38 -3.28 3.20
N PHE A 51 4.57 -3.42 1.90
CA PHE A 51 5.42 -4.46 1.34
C PHE A 51 6.76 -3.92 0.83
N ALA A 52 6.95 -2.60 0.82
CA ALA A 52 8.12 -2.00 0.22
C ALA A 52 8.28 -2.51 -1.23
N ASP A 53 9.45 -2.98 -1.61
CA ASP A 53 9.71 -3.45 -2.96
C ASP A 53 9.70 -4.97 -3.09
N THR A 54 9.13 -5.66 -2.11
CA THR A 54 9.23 -7.12 -2.05
C THR A 54 8.29 -7.87 -2.98
N VAL A 55 7.27 -7.19 -3.53
CA VAL A 55 6.28 -7.82 -4.41
C VAL A 55 6.15 -7.01 -5.70
N PRO A 56 7.15 -7.08 -6.58
CA PRO A 56 7.07 -6.33 -7.83
C PRO A 56 6.09 -6.96 -8.81
N VAL A 57 5.43 -6.13 -9.61
CA VAL A 57 4.57 -6.59 -10.71
C VAL A 57 5.19 -6.29 -12.05
N ALA A 58 6.30 -5.55 -12.08
CA ALA A 58 7.00 -5.18 -13.30
C ALA A 58 8.47 -5.03 -13.00
N SER A 59 9.26 -4.79 -14.04
CA SER A 59 10.69 -4.64 -13.89
C SER A 59 11.04 -3.32 -13.19
N ASN A 60 11.94 -3.38 -12.22
CA ASN A 60 12.48 -2.18 -11.60
C ASN A 60 13.60 -1.56 -12.41
N GLU A 61 13.99 -2.19 -13.51
CA GLU A 61 15.07 -1.68 -14.35
C GLU A 61 14.61 -0.57 -15.29
N THR A 62 13.32 -0.45 -15.53
CA THR A 62 12.77 0.58 -16.39
C THR A 62 11.92 1.55 -15.57
N ALA A 63 11.84 2.80 -16.07
CA ALA A 63 11.01 3.81 -15.41
C ALA A 63 9.53 3.40 -15.43
N GLU A 64 9.09 2.80 -16.53
CA GLU A 64 7.71 2.34 -16.67
C GLU A 64 7.40 1.23 -15.68
N GLY A 65 8.32 0.29 -15.53
CA GLY A 65 8.15 -0.81 -14.58
C GLY A 65 8.14 -0.32 -13.14
N ARG A 66 9.03 0.61 -12.81
CA ARG A 66 9.04 1.18 -11.46
C ARG A 66 7.73 1.91 -11.16
N ALA A 67 7.18 2.61 -12.14
CA ALA A 67 5.91 3.30 -11.95
C ALA A 67 4.78 2.31 -11.64
N LEU A 68 4.79 1.16 -12.30
CA LEU A 68 3.79 0.13 -12.03
C LEU A 68 3.97 -0.51 -10.65
N ASN A 69 5.21 -0.58 -10.16
CA ASN A 69 5.48 -1.14 -8.84
C ASN A 69 5.05 -0.20 -7.71
N ARG A 70 5.07 1.11 -7.94
CA ARG A 70 4.61 2.10 -6.96
C ARG A 70 3.09 2.15 -6.99
N ARG A 71 2.47 1.30 -6.19
CA ARG A 71 1.02 1.12 -6.27
C ARG A 71 0.39 0.84 -4.91
N ILE A 72 -0.90 1.02 -4.87
CA ILE A 72 -1.74 0.58 -3.77
C ILE A 72 -2.66 -0.51 -4.32
N GLU A 73 -2.77 -1.61 -3.60
CA GLU A 73 -3.71 -2.65 -3.94
C GLU A 73 -4.72 -2.78 -2.81
N ILE A 74 -5.99 -2.76 -3.17
CA ILE A 74 -7.06 -2.93 -2.21
C ILE A 74 -7.63 -4.31 -2.45
N LYS A 75 -7.52 -5.16 -1.44
CA LYS A 75 -7.98 -6.54 -1.55
C LYS A 75 -9.12 -6.77 -0.61
N LEU A 76 -10.21 -7.24 -1.16
CA LEU A 76 -11.34 -7.65 -0.35
C LEU A 76 -11.02 -9.00 0.26
N SER A 77 -11.35 -9.15 1.52
CA SER A 77 -11.20 -10.46 2.17
C SER A 77 -12.08 -11.47 1.47
N ASP A 78 -11.61 -12.70 1.48
CA ASP A 78 -12.48 -13.78 1.09
C ASP A 78 -13.68 -13.76 2.00
N PHE A 79 -14.79 -14.17 1.46
CA PHE A 79 -15.99 -14.20 2.24
C PHE A 79 -15.80 -15.10 3.46
N ILE A 80 -16.11 -14.57 4.60
CA ILE A 80 -16.02 -15.31 5.84
C ILE A 80 -17.40 -15.38 6.43
N VAL A 81 -17.86 -16.59 6.64
CA VAL A 81 -19.14 -16.79 7.29
C VAL A 81 -18.90 -16.84 8.78
N GLU A 82 -19.41 -15.83 9.44
CA GLU A 82 -19.38 -15.80 10.90
C GLU A 82 -20.59 -16.53 11.43
N GLN A 83 -20.31 -17.47 12.27
CA GLN A 83 -21.37 -18.29 12.83
C GLN A 83 -21.70 -17.87 14.25
#